data_ee93218e401da01f4d03f0a6b9b8515a
#
_entry.id   ee93218e401da01f4d03f0a6b9b8515a
#
_cell.length_a   1.000
_cell.length_b   1.000
_cell.length_c   1.000
_cell.angle_alpha   90.00
_cell.angle_beta   90.00
_cell.angle_gamma   90.00
#
_symmetry.space_group_name_H-M   'P 1'
#
loop_
_entity.id
_entity.type
_entity.pdbx_description
1 polymer ?
#
loop_
_entity_poly.entity_id
_entity_poly.type
_entity_poly.pdbx_seq_one_letter_code
_entity_poly.pdbx_strand_id
1 'polypeptide(L)'
;MPKIAILPGDGIGPEVAEQAVRVIEAINAKHNTGFECPTAPMGGTAYDLHGHPLPPETLTLAQECDAVLLGAVGGPKWEAIKREHRPERALLGIRKALNLFANLRPATLFPQLADASTLKPEVVSGLDIMIVRELTGGIYFGQPRGLEERDGQRMGFNTLTYTESEIRRIGHVAFQTAMLRDKRVCSVDKANVLEVSELWREIMISVGEEYPEVELSHMYLSLIHI
;
A
#
# COMPACT_ATOMS: atom_id res chain seq x y z
N MET A 1 6.37 -12.07 24.04
CA MET A 1 5.76 -10.72 24.04
C MET A 1 5.60 -10.29 22.60
N PRO A 2 4.56 -9.58 22.22
CA PRO A 2 4.39 -9.13 20.83
C PRO A 2 5.52 -8.19 20.41
N LYS A 3 6.03 -8.37 19.18
CA LYS A 3 7.15 -7.58 18.63
C LYS A 3 6.70 -6.74 17.47
N ILE A 4 7.08 -5.48 17.47
CA ILE A 4 6.82 -4.52 16.39
C ILE A 4 8.17 -4.06 15.84
N ALA A 5 8.53 -4.47 14.62
CA ALA A 5 9.75 -3.99 13.99
C ALA A 5 9.58 -2.51 13.62
N ILE A 6 10.44 -1.66 14.12
CA ILE A 6 10.45 -0.23 13.80
C ILE A 6 11.45 0.00 12.67
N LEU A 7 10.96 0.46 11.53
CA LEU A 7 11.75 0.81 10.36
C LEU A 7 11.58 2.33 10.09
N PRO A 8 12.40 3.19 10.69
CA PRO A 8 12.23 4.65 10.59
C PRO A 8 12.31 5.15 9.15
N GLY A 9 13.21 4.57 8.35
CA GLY A 9 13.42 4.96 6.96
C GLY A 9 14.18 6.26 6.81
N ASP A 10 13.67 7.17 5.97
CA ASP A 10 14.35 8.35 5.46
C ASP A 10 13.61 9.65 5.76
N GLY A 11 14.31 10.78 5.63
CA GLY A 11 13.71 12.11 5.70
C GLY A 11 12.99 12.37 7.02
N ILE A 12 11.69 12.62 6.95
CA ILE A 12 10.81 12.83 8.13
C ILE A 12 10.53 11.51 8.90
N GLY A 13 10.86 10.34 8.30
CA GLY A 13 10.54 9.04 8.85
C GLY A 13 11.00 8.81 10.29
N PRO A 14 12.27 9.11 10.65
CA PRO A 14 12.74 8.98 12.04
C PRO A 14 11.91 9.78 13.04
N GLU A 15 11.57 11.03 12.73
CA GLU A 15 10.78 11.91 13.60
C GLU A 15 9.37 11.34 13.86
N VAL A 16 8.67 10.91 12.80
CA VAL A 16 7.30 10.37 12.96
C VAL A 16 7.33 8.98 13.63
N ALA A 17 8.35 8.16 13.35
CA ALA A 17 8.52 6.84 13.98
C ALA A 17 8.79 6.99 15.49
N GLU A 18 9.61 7.96 15.90
CA GLU A 18 9.86 8.25 17.31
C GLU A 18 8.56 8.59 18.06
N GLN A 19 7.71 9.45 17.48
CA GLN A 19 6.42 9.79 18.12
C GLN A 19 5.48 8.58 18.21
N ALA A 20 5.46 7.71 17.19
CA ALA A 20 4.68 6.47 17.23
C ALA A 20 5.19 5.51 18.32
N VAL A 21 6.50 5.37 18.47
CA VAL A 21 7.10 4.57 19.55
C VAL A 21 6.71 5.10 20.93
N ARG A 22 6.74 6.42 21.14
CA ARG A 22 6.28 7.05 22.40
C ARG A 22 4.82 6.71 22.72
N VAL A 23 3.94 6.63 21.71
CA VAL A 23 2.55 6.17 21.91
C VAL A 23 2.52 4.71 22.33
N ILE A 24 3.31 3.83 21.70
CA ILE A 24 3.41 2.41 22.08
C ILE A 24 3.91 2.26 23.52
N GLU A 25 4.92 3.03 23.93
CA GLU A 25 5.44 3.04 25.30
C GLU A 25 4.37 3.48 26.31
N ALA A 26 3.60 4.53 25.99
CA ALA A 26 2.48 4.97 26.83
C ALA A 26 1.39 3.89 26.97
N ILE A 27 1.09 3.15 25.88
CA ILE A 27 0.17 2.01 25.90
C ILE A 27 0.75 0.88 26.75
N ASN A 28 2.02 0.56 26.60
CA ASN A 28 2.72 -0.44 27.42
C ASN A 28 2.60 -0.10 28.90
N ALA A 29 2.89 1.14 29.27
CA ALA A 29 2.82 1.60 30.67
C ALA A 29 1.39 1.57 31.22
N LYS A 30 0.39 1.97 30.42
CA LYS A 30 -1.02 2.06 30.85
C LYS A 30 -1.72 0.71 30.91
N HIS A 31 -1.44 -0.19 29.98
CA HIS A 31 -2.19 -1.44 29.78
C HIS A 31 -1.33 -2.69 30.01
N ASN A 32 -0.07 -2.54 30.36
CA ASN A 32 0.87 -3.65 30.59
C ASN A 32 0.93 -4.65 29.40
N THR A 33 0.92 -4.13 28.18
CA THR A 33 0.87 -4.94 26.94
C THR A 33 2.17 -5.62 26.60
N GLY A 34 3.32 -5.03 26.99
CA GLY A 34 4.65 -5.61 26.82
C GLY A 34 5.13 -5.67 25.36
N PHE A 35 4.72 -4.73 24.51
CA PHE A 35 5.26 -4.62 23.14
C PHE A 35 6.76 -4.33 23.16
N GLU A 36 7.54 -5.14 22.45
CA GLU A 36 8.95 -4.88 22.16
C GLU A 36 9.06 -4.19 20.79
N CYS A 37 9.94 -3.18 20.68
CA CYS A 37 10.09 -2.35 19.49
C CYS A 37 11.52 -2.37 18.94
N PRO A 38 12.03 -3.53 18.45
CA PRO A 38 13.34 -3.57 17.81
C PRO A 38 13.38 -2.72 16.56
N THR A 39 14.52 -2.03 16.32
CA THR A 39 14.69 -1.08 15.23
C THR A 39 15.74 -1.56 14.24
N ALA A 40 15.48 -1.36 12.93
CA ALA A 40 16.45 -1.63 11.87
C ALA A 40 16.38 -0.55 10.76
N PRO A 41 17.50 -0.29 10.04
CA PRO A 41 17.53 0.67 8.95
C PRO A 41 16.84 0.12 7.70
N MET A 42 16.15 0.99 6.95
CA MET A 42 15.53 0.70 5.66
C MET A 42 15.58 1.94 4.76
N GLY A 43 15.54 1.75 3.45
CA GLY A 43 15.50 2.86 2.49
C GLY A 43 16.87 3.42 2.12
N GLY A 44 16.95 4.71 1.89
CA GLY A 44 18.17 5.42 1.53
C GLY A 44 19.18 5.45 2.65
N THR A 45 18.74 5.58 3.89
CA THR A 45 19.59 5.48 5.07
C THR A 45 20.28 4.11 5.16
N ALA A 46 19.56 3.03 4.89
CA ALA A 46 20.14 1.68 4.84
C ALA A 46 21.12 1.54 3.69
N TYR A 47 20.83 2.13 2.52
CA TYR A 47 21.75 2.14 1.39
C TYR A 47 23.07 2.87 1.74
N ASP A 48 23.01 4.00 2.41
CA ASP A 48 24.20 4.74 2.85
C ASP A 48 25.08 3.93 3.83
N LEU A 49 24.46 3.14 4.70
CA LEU A 49 25.15 2.33 5.71
C LEU A 49 25.68 0.99 5.16
N HIS A 50 24.91 0.33 4.30
CA HIS A 50 25.13 -1.07 3.92
C HIS A 50 25.25 -1.29 2.39
N GLY A 51 25.07 -0.24 1.55
CA GLY A 51 25.08 -0.37 0.10
C GLY A 51 23.83 -1.04 -0.47
N HIS A 52 22.82 -1.33 0.36
CA HIS A 52 21.56 -1.96 -0.04
C HIS A 52 20.38 -1.35 0.71
N PRO A 53 19.26 -0.99 0.01
CA PRO A 53 18.14 -0.29 0.64
C PRO A 53 17.26 -1.17 1.55
N LEU A 54 17.38 -2.48 1.47
CA LEU A 54 16.72 -3.47 2.36
C LEU A 54 17.76 -4.53 2.76
N PRO A 55 18.55 -4.31 3.81
CA PRO A 55 19.52 -5.30 4.31
C PRO A 55 18.84 -6.62 4.68
N PRO A 56 19.51 -7.77 4.50
CA PRO A 56 18.94 -9.07 4.86
C PRO A 56 18.53 -9.15 6.34
N GLU A 57 19.30 -8.58 7.24
CA GLU A 57 19.02 -8.52 8.68
C GLU A 57 17.75 -7.71 8.99
N THR A 58 17.49 -6.62 8.26
CA THR A 58 16.24 -5.85 8.38
C THR A 58 15.06 -6.69 7.93
N LEU A 59 15.20 -7.44 6.84
CA LEU A 59 14.15 -8.31 6.34
C LEU A 59 13.87 -9.46 7.32
N THR A 60 14.91 -10.09 7.86
CA THR A 60 14.78 -11.14 8.87
C THR A 60 14.04 -10.60 10.11
N LEU A 61 14.45 -9.45 10.63
CA LEU A 61 13.76 -8.81 11.75
C LEU A 61 12.27 -8.59 11.46
N ALA A 62 11.95 -8.08 10.27
CA ALA A 62 10.55 -7.83 9.88
C ALA A 62 9.73 -9.13 9.78
N GLN A 63 10.35 -10.25 9.38
CA GLN A 63 9.70 -11.57 9.30
C GLN A 63 9.50 -12.23 10.67
N GLU A 64 10.35 -11.93 11.64
CA GLU A 64 10.29 -12.46 13.00
C GLU A 64 9.36 -11.67 13.94
N CYS A 65 8.91 -10.48 13.52
CA CYS A 65 8.01 -9.63 14.27
C CYS A 65 6.54 -9.83 13.89
N ASP A 66 5.64 -9.59 14.84
CA ASP A 66 4.19 -9.68 14.64
C ASP A 66 3.65 -8.55 13.75
N ALA A 67 4.34 -7.39 13.74
CA ALA A 67 4.00 -6.23 12.93
C ALA A 67 5.24 -5.41 12.55
N VAL A 68 5.08 -4.58 11.53
CA VAL A 68 6.11 -3.60 11.11
C VAL A 68 5.51 -2.20 11.15
N LEU A 69 6.17 -1.30 11.86
CA LEU A 69 5.89 0.14 11.81
C LEU A 69 6.95 0.81 10.93
N LEU A 70 6.51 1.29 9.78
CA LEU A 70 7.37 1.97 8.82
C LEU A 70 7.14 3.48 8.88
N GLY A 71 8.21 4.26 8.96
CA GLY A 71 8.17 5.72 8.86
C GLY A 71 7.97 6.19 7.42
N ALA A 72 9.01 6.73 6.80
CA ALA A 72 8.99 7.18 5.42
C ALA A 72 10.21 6.66 4.66
N VAL A 73 10.09 6.50 3.35
CA VAL A 73 11.18 5.98 2.50
C VAL A 73 11.33 6.85 1.26
N GLY A 74 12.57 7.18 0.94
CA GLY A 74 12.92 7.97 -0.24
C GLY A 74 13.30 9.42 0.06
N GLY A 75 13.80 10.09 -0.97
CA GLY A 75 14.17 11.50 -0.91
C GLY A 75 15.09 11.89 -2.06
N PRO A 76 15.22 13.20 -2.33
CA PRO A 76 16.00 13.73 -3.46
C PRO A 76 17.46 13.28 -3.50
N LYS A 77 18.05 13.03 -2.32
CA LYS A 77 19.43 12.57 -2.18
C LYS A 77 19.74 11.31 -3.01
N TRP A 78 18.77 10.41 -3.16
CA TRP A 78 18.96 9.10 -3.80
C TRP A 78 18.35 8.99 -5.21
N GLU A 79 17.88 10.09 -5.80
CA GLU A 79 17.32 10.08 -7.16
C GLU A 79 18.34 9.71 -8.23
N ALA A 80 19.61 10.10 -8.05
CA ALA A 80 20.69 9.89 -9.00
C ALA A 80 21.32 8.48 -8.94
N ILE A 81 21.04 7.68 -7.93
CA ILE A 81 21.62 6.33 -7.81
C ILE A 81 20.92 5.34 -8.75
N LYS A 82 21.60 4.21 -9.00
CA LYS A 82 21.04 3.14 -9.85
C LYS A 82 19.67 2.71 -9.35
N ARG A 83 18.73 2.50 -10.28
CA ARG A 83 17.33 2.16 -9.99
C ARG A 83 17.17 0.97 -9.04
N GLU A 84 18.05 -0.03 -9.12
CA GLU A 84 18.07 -1.22 -8.28
C GLU A 84 18.33 -0.93 -6.79
N HIS A 85 19.03 0.19 -6.50
CA HIS A 85 19.41 0.62 -5.15
C HIS A 85 18.53 1.75 -4.59
N ARG A 86 17.57 2.25 -5.39
CA ARG A 86 16.68 3.32 -4.90
C ARG A 86 15.87 2.88 -3.68
N PRO A 87 15.64 3.79 -2.73
CA PRO A 87 14.90 3.51 -1.49
C PRO A 87 13.55 2.81 -1.70
N GLU A 88 12.80 3.20 -2.74
CA GLU A 88 11.49 2.64 -3.07
C GLU A 88 11.54 1.14 -3.40
N ARG A 89 12.72 0.62 -3.80
CA ARG A 89 12.91 -0.82 -4.03
C ARG A 89 12.82 -1.62 -2.73
N ALA A 90 13.24 -1.01 -1.60
CA ALA A 90 13.09 -1.62 -0.29
C ALA A 90 11.61 -1.81 0.06
N LEU A 91 10.79 -0.79 -0.20
CA LEU A 91 9.35 -0.87 0.06
C LEU A 91 8.66 -1.96 -0.77
N LEU A 92 9.00 -2.08 -2.06
CA LEU A 92 8.49 -3.16 -2.91
C LEU A 92 9.01 -4.52 -2.45
N GLY A 93 10.29 -4.60 -2.04
CA GLY A 93 10.92 -5.82 -1.55
C GLY A 93 10.26 -6.37 -0.30
N ILE A 94 10.09 -5.53 0.73
CA ILE A 94 9.47 -5.96 2.00
C ILE A 94 7.99 -6.34 1.81
N ARG A 95 7.23 -5.61 1.01
CA ARG A 95 5.82 -5.96 0.69
C ARG A 95 5.71 -7.33 0.06
N LYS A 96 6.59 -7.64 -0.89
CA LYS A 96 6.63 -8.96 -1.54
C LYS A 96 7.03 -10.06 -0.56
N ALA A 97 8.09 -9.84 0.21
CA ALA A 97 8.64 -10.84 1.13
C ALA A 97 7.68 -11.18 2.29
N LEU A 98 6.92 -10.21 2.77
CA LEU A 98 5.91 -10.39 3.82
C LEU A 98 4.50 -10.67 3.25
N ASN A 99 4.35 -10.80 1.92
CA ASN A 99 3.05 -11.00 1.24
C ASN A 99 2.00 -9.95 1.64
N LEU A 100 2.39 -8.69 1.73
CA LEU A 100 1.50 -7.57 2.09
C LEU A 100 0.73 -7.11 0.84
N PHE A 101 -0.29 -7.86 0.47
CA PHE A 101 -1.04 -7.64 -0.77
C PHE A 101 -2.15 -6.59 -0.65
N ALA A 102 -2.73 -6.39 0.53
CA ALA A 102 -3.82 -5.46 0.76
C ALA A 102 -3.36 -4.18 1.45
N ASN A 103 -3.56 -3.04 0.81
CA ASN A 103 -3.34 -1.73 1.41
C ASN A 103 -4.70 -1.10 1.74
N LEU A 104 -4.96 -0.89 3.01
CA LEU A 104 -6.16 -0.25 3.52
C LEU A 104 -5.88 1.23 3.78
N ARG A 105 -6.58 2.11 3.07
CA ARG A 105 -6.42 3.57 3.18
C ARG A 105 -7.74 4.22 3.56
N PRO A 106 -7.96 4.52 4.84
CA PRO A 106 -9.11 5.30 5.24
C PRO A 106 -8.95 6.76 4.75
N ALA A 107 -9.99 7.27 4.09
CA ALA A 107 -10.14 8.68 3.76
C ALA A 107 -11.33 9.21 4.56
N THR A 108 -11.03 9.85 5.68
CA THR A 108 -12.02 10.42 6.59
C THR A 108 -11.77 11.90 6.72
N LEU A 109 -12.79 12.71 6.65
CA LEU A 109 -12.69 14.14 6.94
C LEU A 109 -13.06 14.42 8.40
N PHE A 110 -12.12 15.00 9.13
CA PHE A 110 -12.43 15.53 10.46
C PHE A 110 -13.22 16.84 10.31
N PRO A 111 -14.36 17.01 11.01
CA PRO A 111 -15.22 18.20 10.86
C PRO A 111 -14.46 19.53 11.01
N GLN A 112 -13.44 19.57 11.89
CA GLN A 112 -12.60 20.73 12.12
C GLN A 112 -11.73 21.13 10.93
N LEU A 113 -11.57 20.23 9.94
CA LEU A 113 -10.75 20.43 8.74
C LEU A 113 -11.61 20.61 7.46
N ALA A 114 -12.93 20.67 7.58
CA ALA A 114 -13.83 20.81 6.42
C ALA A 114 -13.51 22.07 5.60
N ASP A 115 -13.23 23.18 6.27
CA ASP A 115 -12.92 24.46 5.63
C ASP A 115 -11.52 24.51 4.96
N ALA A 116 -10.65 23.53 5.25
CA ALA A 116 -9.35 23.41 4.60
C ALA A 116 -9.44 22.71 3.22
N SER A 117 -10.59 22.12 2.88
CA SER A 117 -10.84 21.52 1.59
C SER A 117 -11.09 22.56 0.50
N THR A 118 -10.61 22.29 -0.72
CA THR A 118 -10.96 23.06 -1.91
C THR A 118 -12.35 22.72 -2.48
N LEU A 119 -12.95 21.63 -2.00
CA LEU A 119 -14.30 21.24 -2.33
C LEU A 119 -15.28 21.90 -1.36
N LYS A 120 -16.53 22.06 -1.81
CA LYS A 120 -17.59 22.63 -0.98
C LYS A 120 -17.82 21.78 0.28
N PRO A 121 -18.07 22.41 1.45
CA PRO A 121 -18.28 21.69 2.71
C PRO A 121 -19.36 20.60 2.63
N GLU A 122 -20.47 20.83 1.93
CA GLU A 122 -21.55 19.86 1.76
C GLU A 122 -21.13 18.60 0.98
N VAL A 123 -20.05 18.67 0.18
CA VAL A 123 -19.51 17.52 -0.58
C VAL A 123 -18.60 16.66 0.28
N VAL A 124 -17.85 17.28 1.20
CA VAL A 124 -16.82 16.59 1.98
C VAL A 124 -17.23 16.26 3.41
N SER A 125 -18.29 16.92 3.91
CA SER A 125 -18.78 16.66 5.27
C SER A 125 -19.28 15.24 5.40
N GLY A 126 -18.75 14.51 6.42
CA GLY A 126 -19.10 13.12 6.67
C GLY A 126 -18.45 12.13 5.72
N LEU A 127 -17.44 12.55 4.94
CA LEU A 127 -16.67 11.64 4.08
C LEU A 127 -16.02 10.55 4.94
N ASP A 128 -16.34 9.30 4.64
CA ASP A 128 -15.73 8.11 5.23
C ASP A 128 -15.62 7.01 4.16
N ILE A 129 -14.49 6.97 3.48
CA ILE A 129 -14.19 6.01 2.41
C ILE A 129 -13.01 5.15 2.84
N MET A 130 -13.15 3.82 2.74
CA MET A 130 -12.04 2.88 2.83
C MET A 130 -11.59 2.49 1.42
N ILE A 131 -10.40 2.92 1.02
CA ILE A 131 -9.79 2.52 -0.25
C ILE A 131 -8.99 1.24 -0.01
N VAL A 132 -9.43 0.14 -0.63
CA VAL A 132 -8.73 -1.15 -0.61
C VAL A 132 -7.94 -1.30 -1.90
N ARG A 133 -6.60 -1.36 -1.79
CA ARG A 133 -5.70 -1.40 -2.95
C ARG A 133 -4.86 -2.66 -2.93
N GLU A 134 -4.85 -3.40 -4.05
CA GLU A 134 -3.92 -4.50 -4.27
C GLU A 134 -2.50 -3.94 -4.51
N LEU A 135 -1.47 -4.56 -3.88
CA LEU A 135 -0.10 -4.04 -3.86
C LEU A 135 0.96 -4.96 -4.45
N THR A 136 0.68 -6.24 -4.67
CA THR A 136 1.72 -7.24 -5.00
C THR A 136 1.63 -7.76 -6.43
N GLY A 137 0.59 -7.36 -7.17
CA GLY A 137 0.42 -7.61 -8.60
C GLY A 137 0.52 -6.34 -9.45
N GLY A 138 -0.02 -6.42 -10.66
CA GLY A 138 -0.21 -5.31 -11.57
C GLY A 138 1.07 -4.78 -12.19
N ILE A 139 1.02 -3.54 -12.65
CA ILE A 139 2.06 -2.88 -13.43
C ILE A 139 3.41 -2.71 -12.71
N TYR A 140 3.40 -2.73 -11.36
CA TYR A 140 4.63 -2.61 -10.58
C TYR A 140 5.48 -3.88 -10.56
N PHE A 141 4.88 -5.04 -10.80
CA PHE A 141 5.53 -6.34 -10.69
C PHE A 141 5.51 -7.14 -12.00
N GLY A 142 4.63 -6.82 -12.93
CA GLY A 142 4.49 -7.50 -14.22
C GLY A 142 5.77 -7.53 -15.04
N GLN A 143 5.97 -8.61 -15.76
CA GLN A 143 7.09 -8.85 -16.67
C GLN A 143 6.55 -9.22 -18.07
N PRO A 144 7.25 -8.88 -19.17
CA PRO A 144 8.50 -8.12 -19.23
C PRO A 144 8.31 -6.62 -18.95
N ARG A 145 9.39 -5.96 -18.53
CA ARG A 145 9.42 -4.50 -18.30
C ARG A 145 10.82 -3.95 -18.51
N GLY A 146 10.94 -2.75 -19.01
CA GLY A 146 12.26 -2.19 -19.24
C GLY A 146 12.30 -0.94 -20.10
N LEU A 147 13.53 -0.62 -20.47
CA LEU A 147 13.86 0.34 -21.50
C LEU A 147 14.68 -0.41 -22.56
N GLU A 148 14.32 -0.30 -23.81
CA GLU A 148 15.05 -0.88 -24.94
C GLU A 148 15.20 0.13 -26.06
N GLU A 149 16.09 -0.14 -26.99
CA GLU A 149 16.18 0.56 -28.26
C GLU A 149 15.62 -0.34 -29.36
N ARG A 150 14.66 0.18 -30.11
CA ARG A 150 14.03 -0.51 -31.23
C ARG A 150 13.90 0.44 -32.40
N ASP A 151 14.41 0.03 -33.58
CA ASP A 151 14.38 0.83 -34.81
C ASP A 151 15.00 2.24 -34.65
N GLY A 152 16.08 2.36 -33.84
CA GLY A 152 16.77 3.62 -33.56
C GLY A 152 16.01 4.55 -32.58
N GLN A 153 14.95 4.05 -31.93
CA GLN A 153 14.18 4.81 -30.95
C GLN A 153 14.21 4.14 -29.58
N ARG A 154 14.31 4.95 -28.54
CA ARG A 154 14.19 4.45 -27.15
C ARG A 154 12.73 4.21 -26.81
N MET A 155 12.43 3.00 -26.34
CA MET A 155 11.11 2.58 -25.92
C MET A 155 11.13 2.15 -24.44
N GLY A 156 10.16 2.63 -23.65
CA GLY A 156 9.90 2.17 -22.29
C GLY A 156 8.61 1.35 -22.25
N PHE A 157 8.62 0.23 -21.54
CA PHE A 157 7.43 -0.62 -21.41
C PHE A 157 7.29 -1.24 -20.03
N ASN A 158 6.03 -1.47 -19.64
CA ASN A 158 5.64 -2.20 -18.44
C ASN A 158 4.49 -3.13 -18.78
N THR A 159 4.46 -4.32 -18.20
CA THR A 159 3.34 -5.25 -18.32
C THR A 159 2.43 -5.12 -17.12
N LEU A 160 1.13 -5.02 -17.37
CA LEU A 160 0.08 -5.05 -16.35
C LEU A 160 -0.51 -6.46 -16.33
N THR A 161 -0.38 -7.17 -15.21
CA THR A 161 -0.91 -8.53 -15.05
C THR A 161 -1.52 -8.70 -13.66
N TYR A 162 -2.67 -9.38 -13.62
CA TYR A 162 -3.27 -9.91 -12.41
C TYR A 162 -3.73 -11.34 -12.66
N THR A 163 -3.51 -12.22 -11.69
CA THR A 163 -4.10 -13.55 -11.68
C THR A 163 -5.46 -13.55 -11.00
N GLU A 164 -6.30 -14.53 -11.29
CA GLU A 164 -7.58 -14.71 -10.60
C GLU A 164 -7.41 -14.75 -9.08
N SER A 165 -6.41 -15.49 -8.59
CA SER A 165 -6.15 -15.62 -7.15
C SER A 165 -5.78 -14.29 -6.49
N GLU A 166 -5.03 -13.42 -7.19
CA GLU A 166 -4.69 -12.07 -6.70
C GLU A 166 -5.93 -11.17 -6.61
N ILE A 167 -6.79 -11.24 -7.62
CA ILE A 167 -8.05 -10.46 -7.62
C ILE A 167 -9.00 -11.00 -6.56
N ARG A 168 -9.17 -12.31 -6.45
CA ARG A 168 -10.06 -12.95 -5.49
C ARG A 168 -9.71 -12.60 -4.05
N ARG A 169 -8.41 -12.70 -3.67
CA ARG A 169 -7.97 -12.39 -2.31
C ARG A 169 -8.21 -10.93 -1.92
N ILE A 170 -7.97 -9.97 -2.83
CA ILE A 170 -8.24 -8.56 -2.53
C ILE A 170 -9.75 -8.26 -2.53
N GLY A 171 -10.52 -8.96 -3.37
CA GLY A 171 -11.98 -8.94 -3.35
C GLY A 171 -12.52 -9.31 -1.98
N HIS A 172 -12.10 -10.46 -1.44
CA HIS A 172 -12.52 -10.86 -0.08
C HIS A 172 -12.18 -9.82 0.98
N VAL A 173 -11.00 -9.21 0.94
CA VAL A 173 -10.64 -8.13 1.88
C VAL A 173 -11.61 -6.94 1.75
N ALA A 174 -11.97 -6.55 0.53
CA ALA A 174 -12.89 -5.44 0.28
C ALA A 174 -14.29 -5.74 0.79
N PHE A 175 -14.84 -6.92 0.48
CA PHE A 175 -16.18 -7.32 0.91
C PHE A 175 -16.26 -7.53 2.43
N GLN A 176 -15.27 -8.19 3.05
CA GLN A 176 -15.19 -8.33 4.50
C GLN A 176 -15.10 -6.98 5.21
N THR A 177 -14.33 -6.05 4.66
CA THR A 177 -14.27 -4.67 5.18
C THR A 177 -15.63 -3.98 5.05
N ALA A 178 -16.31 -4.14 3.93
CA ALA A 178 -17.65 -3.57 3.72
C ALA A 178 -18.70 -4.15 4.68
N MET A 179 -18.61 -5.44 5.03
CA MET A 179 -19.50 -6.06 6.02
C MET A 179 -19.42 -5.41 7.41
N LEU A 180 -18.29 -4.83 7.75
CA LEU A 180 -18.06 -4.07 9.00
C LEU A 180 -18.47 -2.59 8.89
N ARG A 181 -18.96 -2.15 7.71
CA ARG A 181 -19.31 -0.77 7.38
C ARG A 181 -20.73 -0.73 6.77
N ASP A 182 -20.94 0.17 5.77
CA ASP A 182 -22.26 0.40 5.15
C ASP A 182 -22.66 -0.67 4.11
N LYS A 183 -21.94 -1.79 4.04
CA LYS A 183 -22.20 -2.90 3.10
C LYS A 183 -22.25 -2.46 1.64
N ARG A 184 -21.34 -1.59 1.23
CA ARG A 184 -21.20 -1.11 -0.14
C ARG A 184 -19.76 -1.25 -0.61
N VAL A 185 -19.58 -1.78 -1.82
CA VAL A 185 -18.28 -1.86 -2.52
C VAL A 185 -18.42 -1.23 -3.89
N CYS A 186 -17.53 -0.30 -4.22
CA CYS A 186 -17.36 0.20 -5.57
C CYS A 186 -16.04 -0.33 -6.14
N SER A 187 -16.13 -1.20 -7.14
CA SER A 187 -14.96 -1.71 -7.87
C SER A 187 -14.61 -0.76 -9.01
N VAL A 188 -13.39 -0.22 -8.95
CA VAL A 188 -12.89 0.75 -9.96
C VAL A 188 -11.96 0.03 -10.92
N ASP A 189 -12.27 0.07 -12.20
CA ASP A 189 -11.55 -0.65 -13.25
C ASP A 189 -11.54 0.10 -14.60
N LYS A 190 -10.96 -0.52 -15.63
CA LYS A 190 -10.98 -0.07 -17.02
C LYS A 190 -11.43 -1.19 -17.97
N ALA A 191 -12.43 -1.96 -17.57
CA ALA A 191 -12.90 -3.15 -18.27
C ALA A 191 -13.45 -2.88 -19.69
N ASN A 192 -13.74 -1.64 -20.04
CA ASN A 192 -14.15 -1.29 -21.41
C ASN A 192 -12.98 -1.25 -22.41
N VAL A 193 -11.73 -1.44 -21.98
CA VAL A 193 -10.53 -1.33 -22.84
C VAL A 193 -9.48 -2.37 -22.53
N LEU A 194 -9.31 -2.80 -21.26
CA LEU A 194 -8.21 -3.63 -20.81
C LEU A 194 -8.70 -5.01 -20.38
N GLU A 195 -8.16 -6.05 -21.00
CA GLU A 195 -8.47 -7.46 -20.71
C GLU A 195 -8.19 -7.82 -19.25
N VAL A 196 -7.12 -7.28 -18.65
CA VAL A 196 -6.82 -7.46 -17.23
C VAL A 196 -7.91 -6.88 -16.33
N SER A 197 -8.57 -5.82 -16.76
CA SER A 197 -9.69 -5.20 -16.03
C SER A 197 -11.02 -5.93 -16.29
N GLU A 198 -11.18 -6.58 -17.45
CA GLU A 198 -12.31 -7.48 -17.71
C GLU A 198 -12.28 -8.65 -16.74
N LEU A 199 -11.13 -9.35 -16.63
CA LEU A 199 -10.92 -10.41 -15.64
C LEU A 199 -11.16 -9.89 -14.21
N TRP A 200 -10.64 -8.71 -13.88
CA TRP A 200 -10.86 -8.09 -12.56
C TRP A 200 -12.35 -7.96 -12.25
N ARG A 201 -13.13 -7.41 -13.17
CA ARG A 201 -14.57 -7.22 -13.00
C ARG A 201 -15.32 -8.54 -12.87
N GLU A 202 -15.00 -9.53 -13.70
CA GLU A 202 -15.58 -10.88 -13.64
C GLU A 202 -15.38 -11.51 -12.26
N ILE A 203 -14.14 -11.51 -11.77
CA ILE A 203 -13.81 -12.11 -10.48
C ILE A 203 -14.43 -11.32 -9.31
N MET A 204 -14.47 -9.99 -9.38
CA MET A 204 -15.13 -9.17 -8.36
C MET A 204 -16.63 -9.46 -8.27
N ILE A 205 -17.30 -9.71 -9.41
CA ILE A 205 -18.71 -10.14 -9.44
C ILE A 205 -18.85 -11.50 -8.77
N SER A 206 -18.01 -12.47 -9.16
CA SER A 206 -18.03 -13.82 -8.57
C SER A 206 -17.81 -13.83 -7.06
N VAL A 207 -16.87 -13.01 -6.56
CA VAL A 207 -16.66 -12.85 -5.11
C VAL A 207 -17.87 -12.17 -4.46
N GLY A 208 -18.49 -11.20 -5.14
CA GLY A 208 -19.69 -10.51 -4.65
C GLY A 208 -20.87 -11.45 -4.38
N GLU A 209 -21.02 -12.52 -5.15
CA GLU A 209 -22.06 -13.54 -4.94
C GLU A 209 -21.91 -14.26 -3.59
N GLU A 210 -20.70 -14.32 -3.03
CA GLU A 210 -20.42 -14.90 -1.72
C GLU A 210 -20.80 -13.95 -0.55
N TYR A 211 -21.10 -12.66 -0.86
CA TYR A 211 -21.47 -11.61 0.11
C TYR A 211 -22.82 -10.96 -0.25
N PRO A 212 -23.94 -11.67 -0.22
CA PRO A 212 -25.22 -11.18 -0.73
C PRO A 212 -25.78 -9.96 0.00
N GLU A 213 -25.24 -9.63 1.17
CA GLU A 213 -25.60 -8.45 1.94
C GLU A 213 -24.86 -7.18 1.49
N VAL A 214 -23.86 -7.31 0.62
CA VAL A 214 -23.02 -6.18 0.16
C VAL A 214 -23.43 -5.77 -1.23
N GLU A 215 -23.80 -4.52 -1.40
CA GLU A 215 -24.06 -3.92 -2.71
C GLU A 215 -22.75 -3.71 -3.45
N LEU A 216 -22.60 -4.36 -4.62
CA LEU A 216 -21.46 -4.19 -5.51
C LEU A 216 -21.84 -3.25 -6.67
N SER A 217 -21.06 -2.21 -6.84
CA SER A 217 -21.12 -1.31 -8.01
C SER A 217 -19.78 -1.28 -8.73
N HIS A 218 -19.79 -0.81 -9.98
CA HIS A 218 -18.57 -0.67 -10.79
C HIS A 218 -18.44 0.75 -11.33
N MET A 219 -17.20 1.25 -11.36
CA MET A 219 -16.88 2.56 -11.92
C MET A 219 -15.68 2.46 -12.85
N TYR A 220 -15.81 2.98 -14.07
CA TYR A 220 -14.66 3.12 -14.94
C TYR A 220 -13.71 4.19 -14.43
N LEU A 221 -12.43 3.90 -14.42
CA LEU A 221 -11.39 4.81 -13.91
C LEU A 221 -11.44 6.19 -14.59
N SER A 222 -11.77 6.24 -15.87
CA SER A 222 -11.93 7.50 -16.62
C SER A 222 -13.10 8.38 -16.13
N LEU A 223 -14.04 7.84 -15.38
CA LEU A 223 -15.19 8.59 -14.83
C LEU A 223 -14.90 9.20 -13.45
N ILE A 224 -13.80 8.85 -12.81
CA ILE A 224 -13.39 9.40 -11.51
C ILE A 224 -13.14 10.92 -11.60
N HIS A 225 -12.84 11.43 -12.80
CA HIS A 225 -12.49 12.82 -13.04
C HIS A 225 -13.61 13.66 -13.66
N ILE A 226 -14.84 13.16 -13.70
CA ILE A 226 -16.01 13.85 -14.25
C ILE A 226 -16.86 14.42 -13.12
#